data_7f22ef302f90dba764bda6523831755e
#
_entry.id   7f22ef302f90dba764bda6523831755e
#
_cell.length_a   1.000
_cell.length_b   1.000
_cell.length_c   1.000
_cell.angle_alpha   90.00
_cell.angle_beta   90.00
_cell.angle_gamma   90.00
#
_symmetry.space_group_name_H-M   'P 1'
#
loop_
_entity.id
_entity.type
_entity.pdbx_description
1 polymer ?
#
loop_
_entity_poly.entity_id
_entity_poly.type
_entity_poly.pdbx_seq_one_letter_code
_entity_poly.pdbx_strand_id
1 'polypeptide(L)'
;MSVVAAPRLKLTEIFRSLQGEADTVGIPTVFVRLTGCPLRCGYCDTAYAFHGGEWWSIERIIDRVRELEVTHVCVTGGEPLAQPSVHALLAALCDASYRVSLETSGSMSLAAVDSRVVKVVDVKTPGSGEVERNLYAELDALNATDQIKIVITSLADYEW
;
A
#
# COMPACT_ATOMS: atom_id res chain seq x y z
N MET A 1 24.75 -25.05 -4.29
CA MET A 1 23.49 -24.44 -4.73
C MET A 1 23.00 -23.56 -3.60
N SER A 2 23.04 -22.24 -3.77
CA SER A 2 22.54 -21.30 -2.74
C SER A 2 21.02 -21.38 -2.74
N VAL A 3 20.41 -21.85 -1.65
CA VAL A 3 18.95 -21.82 -1.47
C VAL A 3 18.59 -20.35 -1.29
N VAL A 4 18.05 -19.72 -2.32
CA VAL A 4 17.45 -18.39 -2.18
C VAL A 4 16.26 -18.55 -1.24
N ALA A 5 16.32 -17.92 -0.07
CA ALA A 5 15.21 -17.95 0.87
C ALA A 5 13.93 -17.40 0.20
N ALA A 6 12.81 -18.11 0.39
CA ALA A 6 11.52 -17.67 -0.15
C ALA A 6 11.21 -16.23 0.31
N PRO A 7 10.64 -15.38 -0.57
CA PRO A 7 10.35 -13.99 -0.24
C PRO A 7 9.37 -13.91 0.93
N ARG A 8 9.71 -13.07 1.90
CA ARG A 8 8.90 -12.84 3.11
C ARG A 8 8.62 -11.35 3.27
N LEU A 9 7.51 -11.06 3.93
CA LEU A 9 7.06 -9.70 4.26
C LEU A 9 6.77 -9.59 5.75
N LYS A 10 7.05 -8.45 6.31
CA LYS A 10 6.71 -8.13 7.70
C LYS A 10 5.33 -7.49 7.74
N LEU A 11 4.38 -8.17 8.37
CA LEU A 11 2.98 -7.79 8.45
C LEU A 11 2.62 -7.28 9.85
N THR A 12 1.79 -6.25 9.87
CA THR A 12 1.11 -5.79 11.08
C THR A 12 -0.21 -6.55 11.26
N GLU A 13 -1.02 -6.65 10.18
CA GLU A 13 -2.34 -7.29 10.25
C GLU A 13 -2.87 -7.66 8.86
N ILE A 14 -3.82 -8.61 8.83
CA ILE A 14 -4.68 -8.89 7.67
C ILE A 14 -6.11 -8.98 8.17
N PHE A 15 -7.00 -8.16 7.64
CA PHE A 15 -8.39 -8.12 8.04
C PHE A 15 -9.32 -7.78 6.87
N ARG A 16 -10.62 -8.08 7.03
CA ARG A 16 -11.68 -7.70 6.09
C ARG A 16 -12.44 -6.50 6.64
N SER A 17 -12.67 -5.51 5.78
CA SER A 17 -13.50 -4.35 6.09
C SER A 17 -14.10 -3.79 4.79
N LEU A 18 -14.80 -2.66 4.89
CA LEU A 18 -15.17 -1.86 3.72
C LEU A 18 -14.01 -0.90 3.39
N GLN A 19 -13.71 -0.74 2.09
CA GLN A 19 -12.79 0.31 1.68
C GLN A 19 -13.40 1.68 1.98
N GLY A 20 -12.65 2.54 2.67
CA GLY A 20 -13.06 3.88 3.07
C GLY A 20 -12.63 4.99 2.11
N GLU A 21 -11.79 4.65 1.11
CA GLU A 21 -11.10 5.62 0.26
C GLU A 21 -11.12 5.20 -1.21
N ALA A 22 -10.70 6.11 -2.08
CA ALA A 22 -10.56 5.90 -3.51
C ALA A 22 -11.91 5.57 -4.21
N ASP A 23 -11.86 5.12 -5.48
CA ASP A 23 -13.05 4.77 -6.27
C ASP A 23 -13.73 3.47 -5.80
N THR A 24 -13.04 2.71 -4.95
CA THR A 24 -13.57 1.46 -4.36
C THR A 24 -14.22 1.65 -2.99
N VAL A 25 -14.51 2.90 -2.60
CA VAL A 25 -15.20 3.21 -1.33
C VAL A 25 -16.50 2.39 -1.20
N GLY A 26 -16.69 1.76 -0.02
CA GLY A 26 -17.83 0.89 0.26
C GLY A 26 -17.72 -0.55 -0.24
N ILE A 27 -16.67 -0.90 -0.99
CA ILE A 27 -16.46 -2.27 -1.46
C ILE A 27 -15.84 -3.13 -0.34
N PRO A 28 -16.39 -4.34 -0.07
CA PRO A 28 -15.73 -5.30 0.82
C PRO A 28 -14.31 -5.63 0.34
N THR A 29 -13.32 -5.40 1.19
CA THR A 29 -11.89 -5.47 0.85
C THR A 29 -11.12 -6.19 1.96
N VAL A 30 -10.15 -7.02 1.58
CA VAL A 30 -9.12 -7.52 2.49
C VAL A 30 -7.97 -6.53 2.51
N PHE A 31 -7.65 -6.02 3.69
CA PHE A 31 -6.49 -5.17 3.91
C PHE A 31 -5.30 -6.03 4.35
N VAL A 32 -4.20 -5.94 3.59
CA VAL A 32 -2.91 -6.53 3.94
C VAL A 32 -2.01 -5.37 4.37
N ARG A 33 -1.90 -5.16 5.68
CA ARG A 33 -1.13 -4.05 6.24
C ARG A 33 0.29 -4.47 6.59
N LEU A 34 1.25 -3.94 5.83
CA LEU A 34 2.67 -4.19 6.04
C LEU A 34 3.24 -3.29 7.15
N THR A 35 4.30 -3.76 7.80
CA THR A 35 4.99 -3.04 8.86
C THR A 35 6.13 -2.20 8.30
N GLY A 36 6.31 -1.00 8.86
CA GLY A 36 7.41 -0.08 8.55
C GLY A 36 7.02 1.03 7.60
N CYS A 37 7.49 2.22 7.88
CA CYS A 37 7.31 3.40 7.03
C CYS A 37 8.55 4.30 7.16
N PRO A 38 9.10 4.83 6.07
CA PRO A 38 10.20 5.79 6.13
C PRO A 38 9.74 7.21 6.48
N LEU A 39 8.41 7.47 6.45
CA LEU A 39 7.81 8.77 6.76
C LEU A 39 7.35 8.86 8.21
N ARG A 40 7.13 10.11 8.67
CA ARG A 40 6.59 10.44 10.00
C ARG A 40 5.56 11.54 9.91
N CYS A 41 4.52 11.33 9.08
CA CYS A 41 3.44 12.30 8.89
C CYS A 41 2.80 12.68 10.21
N GLY A 42 2.61 13.98 10.45
CA GLY A 42 2.06 14.50 11.69
C GLY A 42 0.63 14.04 12.01
N TYR A 43 -0.14 13.68 10.98
CA TYR A 43 -1.51 13.20 11.07
C TYR A 43 -1.64 11.67 10.92
N CYS A 44 -0.54 10.91 11.02
CA CYS A 44 -0.57 9.47 10.77
C CYS A 44 -1.51 8.74 11.75
N ASP A 45 -2.56 8.13 11.24
CA ASP A 45 -3.52 7.32 11.99
C ASP A 45 -3.05 5.87 12.20
N THR A 46 -1.98 5.47 11.52
CA THR A 46 -1.48 4.09 11.46
C THR A 46 -0.06 3.98 12.07
N ALA A 47 0.30 4.87 12.99
CA ALA A 47 1.65 4.89 13.60
C ALA A 47 2.01 3.58 14.32
N TYR A 48 1.02 2.79 14.74
CA TYR A 48 1.22 1.46 15.32
C TYR A 48 1.87 0.46 14.36
N ALA A 49 1.76 0.69 13.03
CA ALA A 49 2.38 -0.14 12.00
C ALA A 49 3.85 0.22 11.73
N PHE A 50 4.44 1.22 12.39
CA PHE A 50 5.85 1.57 12.19
C PHE A 50 6.79 0.48 12.69
N HIS A 51 6.40 -0.25 13.72
CA HIS A 51 7.23 -1.23 14.41
C HIS A 51 6.46 -2.52 14.70
N GLY A 52 7.16 -3.53 15.22
CA GLY A 52 6.53 -4.81 15.54
C GLY A 52 6.32 -5.66 14.29
N GLY A 53 5.13 -6.26 14.17
CA GLY A 53 4.75 -7.14 13.08
C GLY A 53 5.47 -8.50 13.07
N GLU A 54 4.96 -9.41 12.24
CA GLU A 54 5.46 -10.77 12.06
C GLU A 54 5.92 -11.02 10.62
N TRP A 55 6.93 -11.88 10.44
CA TRP A 55 7.39 -12.30 9.13
C TRP A 55 6.52 -13.43 8.58
N TRP A 56 5.86 -13.19 7.44
CA TRP A 56 5.03 -14.14 6.73
C TRP A 56 5.58 -14.44 5.33
N SER A 57 5.44 -15.68 4.86
CA SER A 57 5.67 -15.99 3.45
C SER A 57 4.48 -15.49 2.60
N ILE A 58 4.73 -15.29 1.30
CA ILE A 58 3.68 -14.87 0.37
C ILE A 58 2.54 -15.89 0.33
N GLU A 59 2.85 -17.18 0.33
CA GLU A 59 1.87 -18.27 0.33
C GLU A 59 0.94 -18.16 1.54
N ARG A 60 1.50 -17.95 2.74
CA ARG A 60 0.72 -17.79 3.97
C ARG A 60 -0.19 -16.56 3.91
N ILE A 61 0.27 -15.46 3.30
CA ILE A 61 -0.54 -14.25 3.10
C ILE A 61 -1.72 -14.56 2.19
N ILE A 62 -1.48 -15.21 1.04
CA ILE A 62 -2.53 -15.54 0.06
C ILE A 62 -3.55 -16.51 0.68
N ASP A 63 -3.12 -17.52 1.43
CA ASP A 63 -4.03 -18.44 2.11
C ASP A 63 -4.93 -17.69 3.10
N ARG A 64 -4.35 -16.76 3.88
CA ARG A 64 -5.14 -15.93 4.80
C ARG A 64 -6.12 -15.01 4.07
N VAL A 65 -5.72 -14.42 2.94
CA VAL A 65 -6.61 -13.59 2.11
C VAL A 65 -7.77 -14.43 1.59
N ARG A 66 -7.52 -15.66 1.14
CA ARG A 66 -8.54 -16.59 0.63
C ARG A 66 -9.60 -16.93 1.68
N GLU A 67 -9.21 -17.12 2.93
CA GLU A 67 -10.14 -17.40 4.05
C GLU A 67 -11.14 -16.26 4.30
N LEU A 68 -10.84 -15.04 3.87
CA LEU A 68 -11.69 -13.87 4.09
C LEU A 68 -12.76 -13.67 3.00
N GLU A 69 -12.74 -14.50 1.93
CA GLU A 69 -13.81 -14.66 0.93
C GLU A 69 -14.29 -13.36 0.27
N VAL A 70 -13.36 -12.46 -0.08
CA VAL A 70 -13.64 -11.27 -0.91
C VAL A 70 -12.65 -11.18 -2.06
N THR A 71 -13.04 -10.51 -3.15
CA THR A 71 -12.24 -10.42 -4.38
C THR A 71 -11.31 -9.22 -4.43
N HIS A 72 -11.55 -8.20 -3.61
CA HIS A 72 -10.72 -7.01 -3.53
C HIS A 72 -9.68 -7.14 -2.42
N VAL A 73 -8.43 -6.82 -2.74
CA VAL A 73 -7.32 -6.80 -1.80
C VAL A 73 -6.61 -5.45 -1.88
N CYS A 74 -6.50 -4.77 -0.76
CA CYS A 74 -5.72 -3.54 -0.62
C CYS A 74 -4.43 -3.86 0.13
N VAL A 75 -3.29 -3.74 -0.56
CA VAL A 75 -1.98 -3.80 0.09
C VAL A 75 -1.62 -2.40 0.54
N THR A 76 -1.48 -2.23 1.84
CA THR A 76 -1.26 -0.96 2.51
C THR A 76 -0.27 -1.14 3.66
N GLY A 77 -0.19 -0.20 4.58
CA GLY A 77 0.65 -0.40 5.77
C GLY A 77 1.12 0.89 6.37
N GLY A 78 2.39 0.90 6.76
CA GLY A 78 3.22 2.09 6.75
C GLY A 78 3.49 2.50 5.30
N GLU A 79 4.61 2.04 4.71
CA GLU A 79 4.86 2.18 3.27
C GLU A 79 5.18 0.80 2.68
N PRO A 80 4.25 0.22 1.90
CA PRO A 80 4.43 -1.13 1.36
C PRO A 80 5.67 -1.27 0.48
N LEU A 81 5.98 -0.27 -0.34
CA LEU A 81 7.10 -0.29 -1.27
C LEU A 81 8.47 -0.23 -0.57
N ALA A 82 8.52 0.08 0.73
CA ALA A 82 9.74 -0.02 1.52
C ALA A 82 10.20 -1.46 1.75
N GLN A 83 9.33 -2.46 1.49
CA GLN A 83 9.69 -3.88 1.56
C GLN A 83 9.83 -4.46 0.14
N PRO A 84 11.04 -4.75 -0.36
CA PRO A 84 11.25 -5.18 -1.74
C PRO A 84 10.43 -6.41 -2.17
N SER A 85 10.13 -7.32 -1.25
CA SER A 85 9.29 -8.50 -1.54
C SER A 85 7.82 -8.16 -1.83
N VAL A 86 7.37 -6.90 -1.66
CA VAL A 86 5.99 -6.51 -1.92
C VAL A 86 5.61 -6.69 -3.39
N HIS A 87 6.55 -6.45 -4.31
CA HIS A 87 6.29 -6.64 -5.75
C HIS A 87 5.90 -8.08 -6.07
N ALA A 88 6.55 -9.06 -5.44
CA ALA A 88 6.21 -10.47 -5.59
C ALA A 88 4.83 -10.80 -4.98
N LEU A 89 4.45 -10.18 -3.87
CA LEU A 89 3.12 -10.33 -3.29
C LEU A 89 2.04 -9.76 -4.22
N LEU A 90 2.24 -8.54 -4.74
CA LEU A 90 1.30 -7.88 -5.64
C LEU A 90 1.05 -8.73 -6.89
N ALA A 91 2.10 -9.21 -7.53
CA ALA A 91 2.00 -10.10 -8.69
C ALA A 91 1.26 -11.41 -8.35
N ALA A 92 1.60 -12.05 -7.23
CA ALA A 92 0.98 -13.32 -6.82
C ALA A 92 -0.52 -13.15 -6.48
N LEU A 93 -0.94 -12.02 -5.92
CA LEU A 93 -2.35 -11.72 -5.70
C LEU A 93 -3.10 -11.52 -7.03
N CYS A 94 -2.51 -10.81 -7.99
CA CYS A 94 -3.06 -10.67 -9.33
C CYS A 94 -3.16 -12.02 -10.06
N ASP A 95 -2.14 -12.88 -9.94
CA ASP A 95 -2.13 -14.23 -10.51
C ASP A 95 -3.21 -15.13 -9.89
N ALA A 96 -3.53 -14.90 -8.62
CA ALA A 96 -4.65 -15.56 -7.93
C ALA A 96 -6.02 -14.94 -8.25
N SER A 97 -6.09 -14.04 -9.25
CA SER A 97 -7.32 -13.39 -9.77
C SER A 97 -8.01 -12.43 -8.79
N TYR A 98 -7.27 -11.89 -7.82
CA TYR A 98 -7.78 -10.79 -7.00
C TYR A 98 -7.72 -9.45 -7.75
N ARG A 99 -8.63 -8.55 -7.42
CA ARG A 99 -8.52 -7.13 -7.77
C ARG A 99 -7.67 -6.45 -6.71
N VAL A 100 -6.48 -6.01 -7.12
CA VAL A 100 -5.45 -5.53 -6.18
C VAL A 100 -5.28 -4.03 -6.29
N SER A 101 -5.37 -3.34 -5.17
CA SER A 101 -4.92 -1.96 -5.01
C SER A 101 -3.70 -1.87 -4.11
N LEU A 102 -2.87 -0.88 -4.36
CA LEU A 102 -1.71 -0.53 -3.55
C LEU A 102 -1.88 0.90 -3.06
N GLU A 103 -1.99 1.10 -1.76
CA GLU A 103 -1.89 2.42 -1.13
C GLU A 103 -0.43 2.71 -0.78
N THR A 104 0.12 3.76 -1.35
CA THR A 104 1.52 4.18 -1.17
C THR A 104 1.62 5.68 -0.90
N SER A 105 2.63 6.07 -0.15
CA SER A 105 2.86 7.46 0.27
C SER A 105 3.40 8.39 -0.83
N GLY A 106 3.64 7.88 -2.05
CA GLY A 106 4.26 8.66 -3.13
C GLY A 106 5.74 9.00 -2.92
N SER A 107 6.39 8.40 -1.91
CA SER A 107 7.81 8.62 -1.58
C SER A 107 8.76 7.56 -2.11
N MET A 108 8.23 6.56 -2.80
CA MET A 108 8.97 5.41 -3.35
C MET A 108 8.66 5.24 -4.84
N SER A 109 9.59 4.64 -5.59
CA SER A 109 9.38 4.40 -7.03
C SER A 109 8.26 3.39 -7.28
N LEU A 110 7.42 3.69 -8.27
CA LEU A 110 6.32 2.86 -8.76
C LEU A 110 6.73 1.93 -9.91
N ALA A 111 7.94 2.09 -10.45
CA ALA A 111 8.38 1.47 -11.71
C ALA A 111 8.31 -0.07 -11.71
N ALA A 112 8.47 -0.72 -10.54
CA ALA A 112 8.44 -2.18 -10.42
C ALA A 112 7.06 -2.73 -10.01
N VAL A 113 6.04 -1.87 -9.85
CA VAL A 113 4.68 -2.30 -9.50
C VAL A 113 4.03 -2.96 -10.72
N ASP A 114 3.45 -4.16 -10.54
CA ASP A 114 2.73 -4.88 -11.59
C ASP A 114 1.62 -4.00 -12.18
N SER A 115 1.53 -3.93 -13.50
CA SER A 115 0.60 -3.05 -14.22
C SER A 115 -0.88 -3.37 -13.97
N ARG A 116 -1.19 -4.55 -13.46
CA ARG A 116 -2.55 -4.98 -13.08
C ARG A 116 -3.01 -4.39 -11.74
N VAL A 117 -2.09 -3.86 -10.94
CA VAL A 117 -2.35 -3.25 -9.63
C VAL A 117 -2.80 -1.81 -9.81
N VAL A 118 -3.93 -1.44 -9.21
CA VAL A 118 -4.38 -0.06 -9.12
C VAL A 118 -3.57 0.65 -8.04
N LYS A 119 -2.82 1.69 -8.43
CA LYS A 119 -2.02 2.49 -7.51
C LYS A 119 -2.85 3.65 -6.98
N VAL A 120 -2.97 3.75 -5.66
CA VAL A 120 -3.53 4.90 -4.96
C VAL A 120 -2.37 5.63 -4.29
N VAL A 121 -1.94 6.72 -4.90
CA VAL A 121 -0.75 7.47 -4.51
C VAL A 121 -1.13 8.65 -3.64
N ASP A 122 -0.72 8.63 -2.38
CA ASP A 122 -0.98 9.68 -1.40
C ASP A 122 0.09 10.77 -1.50
N VAL A 123 -0.21 11.83 -2.26
CA VAL A 123 0.65 13.03 -2.38
C VAL A 123 0.57 13.83 -1.09
N LYS A 124 1.71 13.99 -0.44
CA LYS A 124 1.82 14.63 0.88
C LYS A 124 1.78 16.15 0.77
N THR A 125 0.85 16.76 1.52
CA THR A 125 0.72 18.22 1.68
C THR A 125 1.70 18.76 2.74
N PRO A 126 1.93 20.07 2.82
CA PRO A 126 2.77 20.68 3.86
C PRO A 126 2.37 20.28 5.29
N GLY A 127 1.06 20.16 5.57
CA GLY A 127 0.55 19.75 6.89
C GLY A 127 0.95 18.35 7.34
N SER A 128 1.43 17.50 6.41
CA SER A 128 1.99 16.20 6.74
C SER A 128 3.38 16.30 7.43
N GLY A 129 4.14 17.36 7.14
CA GLY A 129 5.54 17.49 7.47
C GLY A 129 6.50 16.69 6.58
N GLU A 130 5.97 16.02 5.52
CA GLU A 130 6.73 15.11 4.64
C GLU A 130 6.63 15.49 3.15
N VAL A 131 6.20 16.72 2.83
CA VAL A 131 5.96 17.21 1.46
C VAL A 131 7.20 17.06 0.56
N GLU A 132 8.41 17.24 1.10
CA GLU A 132 9.68 17.11 0.38
C GLU A 132 10.00 15.66 -0.03
N ARG A 133 9.21 14.70 0.44
CA ARG A 133 9.39 13.28 0.12
C ARG A 133 8.59 12.84 -1.09
N ASN A 134 7.73 13.69 -1.64
CA ASN A 134 6.97 13.38 -2.84
C ASN A 134 7.89 13.18 -4.06
N LEU A 135 7.72 12.07 -4.76
CA LEU A 135 8.38 11.80 -6.04
C LEU A 135 7.43 12.18 -7.19
N TYR A 136 7.29 13.47 -7.48
CA TYR A 136 6.34 13.96 -8.48
C TYR A 136 6.53 13.34 -9.87
N ALA A 137 7.76 13.01 -10.26
CA ALA A 137 8.03 12.34 -11.54
C ALA A 137 7.38 10.96 -11.67
N GLU A 138 7.07 10.29 -10.55
CA GLU A 138 6.37 8.98 -10.56
C GLU A 138 4.88 9.15 -10.92
N LEU A 139 4.31 10.35 -10.77
CA LEU A 139 2.92 10.63 -11.14
C LEU A 139 2.70 10.62 -12.66
N ASP A 140 3.72 10.92 -13.45
CA ASP A 140 3.67 10.87 -14.91
C ASP A 140 3.53 9.43 -15.45
N ALA A 141 3.89 8.43 -14.63
CA ALA A 141 3.79 7.01 -14.96
C ALA A 141 2.44 6.38 -14.58
N LEU A 142 1.53 7.15 -13.97
CA LEU A 142 0.21 6.65 -13.60
C LEU A 142 -0.67 6.45 -14.84
N ASN A 143 -1.48 5.41 -14.82
CA ASN A 143 -2.45 5.11 -15.86
C ASN A 143 -3.87 5.57 -15.47
N ALA A 144 -4.83 5.43 -16.38
CA ALA A 144 -6.21 5.93 -16.18
C ALA A 144 -6.98 5.25 -15.02
N THR A 145 -6.52 4.12 -14.52
CA THR A 145 -7.14 3.42 -13.38
C THR A 145 -6.46 3.75 -12.05
N ASP A 146 -5.27 4.35 -12.10
CA ASP A 146 -4.56 4.79 -10.90
C ASP A 146 -5.17 6.07 -10.34
N GLN A 147 -4.93 6.34 -9.07
CA GLN A 147 -5.57 7.45 -8.38
C GLN A 147 -4.54 8.22 -7.55
N ILE A 148 -4.78 9.52 -7.45
CA ILE A 148 -4.04 10.41 -6.54
C ILE A 148 -4.94 10.73 -5.36
N LYS A 149 -4.43 10.50 -4.16
CA LYS A 149 -5.05 10.86 -2.90
C LYS A 149 -4.28 12.01 -2.25
N ILE A 150 -4.99 12.93 -1.63
CA ILE A 150 -4.41 14.06 -0.91
C ILE A 150 -5.13 14.21 0.43
N VAL A 151 -4.38 14.16 1.52
CA VAL A 151 -4.93 14.41 2.87
C VAL A 151 -4.76 15.89 3.19
N ILE A 152 -5.89 16.57 3.41
CA ILE A 152 -5.96 18.01 3.70
C ILE A 152 -6.26 18.19 5.17
N THR A 153 -5.37 18.84 5.91
CA THR A 153 -5.50 19.09 7.36
C THR A 153 -5.82 20.55 7.70
N SER A 154 -5.66 21.43 6.72
CA SER A 154 -5.85 22.88 6.89
C SER A 154 -6.26 23.54 5.58
N LEU A 155 -6.71 24.81 5.66
CA LEU A 155 -6.96 25.63 4.48
C LEU A 155 -5.67 25.83 3.66
N ALA A 156 -4.52 25.96 4.31
CA ALA A 156 -3.23 26.09 3.64
C ALA A 156 -2.85 24.84 2.83
N ASP A 157 -3.21 23.64 3.27
CA ASP A 157 -3.03 22.41 2.48
C ASP A 157 -3.95 22.37 1.27
N TYR A 158 -5.15 22.94 1.38
CA TYR A 158 -6.10 22.99 0.28
C TYR A 158 -5.69 24.00 -0.80
N GLU A 159 -5.09 25.11 -0.39
CA GLU A 159 -4.62 26.17 -1.29
C GLU A 159 -3.26 25.85 -1.92
N TRP A 160 -2.51 24.91 -1.36
CA TRP A 160 -1.19 24.47 -1.85
C TRP A 160 -1.30 23.71 -3.16
#